data_255c8e87583c84a76f6143ac1e32465c
#
_entry.id   255c8e87583c84a76f6143ac1e32465c
#
_cell.length_a   1.000
_cell.length_b   1.000
_cell.length_c   1.000
_cell.angle_alpha   90.00
_cell.angle_beta   90.00
_cell.angle_gamma   90.00
#
_symmetry.space_group_name_H-M   'P 1'
#
loop_
_entity.id
_entity.type
_entity.pdbx_description
1 polymer ?
#
loop_
_entity_poly.entity_id
_entity_poly.type
_entity_poly.pdbx_seq_one_letter_code
_entity_poly.pdbx_strand_id
1 'polypeptide(L)'
;TLLRILRTLERGGLTWRSMFDGQWRRAASWAQPHAVTVADQRLAEIAAPKLVALQRSVLWPSDLLVYRDFAMELAESSRRLSGLALNARYHIGYRVDLFLSAPGRAWLAHCADDERTAVMEHFRAHPPANPRSAAVFRDEIGAILAQTRRQGYAVRDAAFGGSADDPSVFDDGLDAIAVPVPTAGGVHAAINLVWPRRYDLRAKVVDAHLAELRATAAAIAAAVDALRAD
;
A
#
# COMPACT_ATOMS: atom_id res chain seq x y z
N THR A 1 -23.01 25.83 7.52
CA THR A 1 -23.00 25.03 6.30
C THR A 1 -22.41 23.65 6.54
N LEU A 2 -22.76 22.65 5.73
CA LEU A 2 -22.33 21.26 5.86
C LEU A 2 -20.79 21.14 6.01
N LEU A 3 -20.03 21.84 5.18
CA LEU A 3 -18.55 21.82 5.23
C LEU A 3 -18.00 22.28 6.59
N ARG A 4 -18.65 23.26 7.23
CA ARG A 4 -18.26 23.75 8.53
C ARG A 4 -18.50 22.71 9.62
N ILE A 5 -19.61 21.98 9.53
CA ILE A 5 -19.93 20.86 10.44
C ILE A 5 -18.89 19.75 10.26
N LEU A 6 -18.62 19.32 9.03
CA LEU A 6 -17.65 18.27 8.74
C LEU A 6 -16.25 18.60 9.26
N ARG A 7 -15.78 19.85 9.09
CA ARG A 7 -14.50 20.31 9.64
C ARG A 7 -14.50 20.36 11.18
N THR A 8 -15.63 20.64 11.80
CA THR A 8 -15.74 20.60 13.26
C THR A 8 -15.68 19.18 13.77
N LEU A 9 -16.36 18.23 13.07
CA LEU A 9 -16.30 16.81 13.40
C LEU A 9 -14.88 16.23 13.18
N GLU A 10 -14.18 16.67 12.13
CA GLU A 10 -12.78 16.31 11.88
C GLU A 10 -11.86 16.77 13.02
N ARG A 11 -11.99 18.02 13.45
CA ARG A 11 -11.23 18.53 14.62
C ARG A 11 -11.57 17.81 15.91
N GLY A 12 -12.78 17.29 16.03
CA GLY A 12 -13.24 16.45 17.13
C GLY A 12 -12.88 14.98 17.00
N GLY A 13 -12.12 14.58 15.95
CA GLY A 13 -11.73 13.18 15.73
C GLY A 13 -12.89 12.25 15.37
N LEU A 14 -14.03 12.78 14.94
CA LEU A 14 -15.23 12.00 14.60
C LEU A 14 -15.33 11.67 13.12
N THR A 15 -14.67 12.43 12.28
CA THR A 15 -14.57 12.21 10.82
C THR A 15 -13.15 12.50 10.34
N TRP A 16 -12.80 11.96 9.16
CA TRP A 16 -11.60 12.30 8.43
C TRP A 16 -11.89 12.42 6.94
N ARG A 17 -11.05 13.14 6.22
CA ARG A 17 -11.22 13.33 4.78
C ARG A 17 -10.22 12.48 4.01
N SER A 18 -10.71 11.52 3.22
CA SER A 18 -9.86 10.70 2.36
C SER A 18 -9.19 11.54 1.28
N MET A 19 -7.91 11.33 1.08
CA MET A 19 -7.15 11.97 0.01
C MET A 19 -7.48 11.38 -1.36
N PHE A 20 -7.87 10.11 -1.40
CA PHE A 20 -8.15 9.41 -2.65
C PHE A 20 -9.30 10.04 -3.43
N ASP A 21 -10.44 10.28 -2.78
CA ASP A 21 -11.67 10.77 -3.41
C ASP A 21 -12.18 12.10 -2.84
N GLY A 22 -11.50 12.63 -1.80
CA GLY A 22 -11.90 13.85 -1.12
C GLY A 22 -13.18 13.72 -0.29
N GLN A 23 -13.70 12.49 -0.11
CA GLN A 23 -14.90 12.24 0.66
C GLN A 23 -14.63 12.23 2.17
N TRP A 24 -15.63 12.65 2.93
CA TRP A 24 -15.62 12.56 4.37
C TRP A 24 -16.05 11.17 4.82
N ARG A 25 -15.25 10.58 5.68
CA ARG A 25 -15.48 9.27 6.29
C ARG A 25 -15.59 9.40 7.80
N ARG A 26 -16.30 8.48 8.43
CA ARG A 26 -16.33 8.37 9.88
C ARG A 26 -14.96 7.92 10.36
N ALA A 27 -14.51 8.44 11.52
CA ALA A 27 -13.30 7.97 12.17
C ALA A 27 -13.47 6.52 12.65
N ALA A 28 -12.36 5.78 12.76
CA ALA A 28 -12.36 4.39 13.21
C ALA A 28 -12.88 4.21 14.65
N SER A 29 -12.87 5.28 15.45
CA SER A 29 -13.48 5.30 16.80
C SER A 29 -14.99 5.02 16.80
N TRP A 30 -15.64 5.14 15.64
CA TRP A 30 -17.06 4.78 15.48
C TRP A 30 -17.14 3.34 14.97
N ALA A 31 -17.33 2.39 15.85
CA ALA A 31 -17.48 0.98 15.52
C ALA A 31 -18.49 0.75 14.37
N GLN A 32 -18.06 0.03 13.34
CA GLN A 32 -18.92 -0.42 12.25
C GLN A 32 -18.72 -1.92 12.00
N PRO A 33 -19.78 -2.67 11.74
CA PRO A 33 -19.69 -4.12 11.61
C PRO A 33 -19.41 -4.67 10.21
N HIS A 34 -18.90 -3.91 9.21
CA HIS A 34 -18.81 -4.46 7.85
C HIS A 34 -17.47 -4.17 7.14
N ALA A 35 -16.88 -5.22 6.60
CA ALA A 35 -15.89 -5.43 5.55
C ALA A 35 -14.50 -4.77 5.68
N VAL A 36 -14.35 -3.54 6.11
CA VAL A 36 -13.05 -2.94 6.48
C VAL A 36 -12.89 -3.11 7.98
N THR A 37 -11.82 -3.75 8.43
CA THR A 37 -11.61 -3.87 9.88
C THR A 37 -11.40 -2.49 10.49
N VAL A 38 -11.80 -2.32 11.74
CA VAL A 38 -11.56 -1.06 12.48
C VAL A 38 -10.06 -0.73 12.49
N ALA A 39 -9.21 -1.75 12.54
CA ALA A 39 -7.76 -1.60 12.51
C ALA A 39 -7.27 -1.01 11.17
N ASP A 40 -7.77 -1.49 10.02
CA ASP A 40 -7.36 -0.98 8.70
C ASP A 40 -7.87 0.44 8.46
N GLN A 41 -9.09 0.74 8.90
CA GLN A 41 -9.63 2.10 8.82
C GLN A 41 -8.80 3.06 9.67
N ARG A 42 -8.41 2.64 10.88
CA ARG A 42 -7.56 3.44 11.76
C ARG A 42 -6.17 3.64 11.18
N LEU A 43 -5.60 2.61 10.57
CA LEU A 43 -4.33 2.70 9.87
C LEU A 43 -4.39 3.71 8.71
N ALA A 44 -5.44 3.67 7.88
CA ALA A 44 -5.66 4.63 6.79
C ALA A 44 -5.81 6.07 7.30
N GLU A 45 -6.58 6.26 8.39
CA GLU A 45 -6.76 7.57 9.05
C GLU A 45 -5.43 8.14 9.57
N ILE A 46 -4.58 7.31 10.19
CA ILE A 46 -3.25 7.68 10.68
C ILE A 46 -2.29 7.99 9.52
N ALA A 47 -2.36 7.20 8.46
CA ALA A 47 -1.46 7.33 7.32
C ALA A 47 -1.77 8.56 6.46
N ALA A 48 -3.04 8.92 6.30
CA ALA A 48 -3.47 9.99 5.40
C ALA A 48 -2.68 11.31 5.57
N PRO A 49 -2.54 11.92 6.76
CA PRO A 49 -1.76 13.15 6.91
C PRO A 49 -0.26 12.97 6.62
N LYS A 50 0.30 11.79 6.83
CA LYS A 50 1.71 11.48 6.58
C LYS A 50 1.97 11.31 5.08
N LEU A 51 1.05 10.68 4.35
CA LEU A 51 1.11 10.61 2.90
C LEU A 51 0.92 12.00 2.24
N VAL A 52 0.10 12.89 2.84
CA VAL A 52 0.03 14.31 2.42
C VAL A 52 1.37 15.01 2.61
N ALA A 53 2.02 14.79 3.75
CA ALA A 53 3.33 15.39 4.01
C ALA A 53 4.38 14.89 3.01
N LEU A 54 4.43 13.57 2.76
CA LEU A 54 5.29 12.97 1.75
C LEU A 54 5.03 13.56 0.35
N GLN A 55 3.76 13.74 -0.04
CA GLN A 55 3.39 14.30 -1.36
C GLN A 55 3.87 15.74 -1.57
N ARG A 56 4.14 16.51 -0.49
CA ARG A 56 4.64 17.88 -0.61
C ARG A 56 6.11 17.95 -1.00
N SER A 57 6.87 16.91 -0.69
CA SER A 57 8.32 16.81 -0.98
C SER A 57 8.62 15.92 -2.17
N VAL A 58 7.75 14.95 -2.45
CA VAL A 58 7.92 13.99 -3.54
C VAL A 58 6.86 14.23 -4.62
N LEU A 59 7.29 14.40 -5.88
CA LEU A 59 6.37 14.59 -7.02
C LEU A 59 5.42 13.40 -7.21
N TRP A 60 5.93 12.19 -6.95
CA TRP A 60 5.23 10.95 -7.27
C TRP A 60 4.19 10.60 -6.20
N PRO A 61 3.01 10.11 -6.59
CA PRO A 61 2.00 9.68 -5.63
C PRO A 61 2.45 8.47 -4.82
N SER A 62 1.92 8.41 -3.61
CA SER A 62 2.09 7.31 -2.67
C SER A 62 0.75 6.68 -2.33
N ASP A 63 0.76 5.36 -2.15
CA ASP A 63 -0.39 4.58 -1.73
C ASP A 63 -0.06 3.84 -0.43
N LEU A 64 -1.05 3.69 0.46
CA LEU A 64 -1.05 2.73 1.55
C LEU A 64 -1.85 1.51 1.12
N LEU A 65 -1.25 0.33 1.21
CA LEU A 65 -1.92 -0.93 0.97
C LEU A 65 -1.82 -1.83 2.18
N VAL A 66 -2.89 -2.53 2.51
CA VAL A 66 -2.98 -3.51 3.59
C VAL A 66 -3.08 -4.92 3.04
N TYR A 67 -2.51 -5.89 3.75
CA TYR A 67 -2.70 -7.30 3.39
C TYR A 67 -4.10 -7.77 3.76
N ARG A 68 -4.78 -8.41 2.81
CA ARG A 68 -6.09 -9.02 3.02
C ARG A 68 -6.34 -10.15 2.03
N ASP A 69 -6.74 -11.30 2.52
CA ASP A 69 -7.21 -12.43 1.71
C ASP A 69 -6.32 -12.70 0.48
N PHE A 70 -5.03 -12.91 0.72
CA PHE A 70 -4.02 -13.25 -0.30
C PHE A 70 -3.77 -12.18 -1.37
N ALA A 71 -4.08 -10.91 -1.08
CA ALA A 71 -3.78 -9.75 -1.91
C ALA A 71 -3.38 -8.54 -1.05
N MET A 72 -2.86 -7.48 -1.69
CA MET A 72 -2.75 -6.18 -1.05
C MET A 72 -3.92 -5.31 -1.50
N GLU A 73 -4.62 -4.71 -0.54
CA GLU A 73 -5.78 -3.86 -0.80
C GLU A 73 -5.45 -2.39 -0.56
N LEU A 74 -5.82 -1.53 -1.50
CA LEU A 74 -5.60 -0.09 -1.41
C LEU A 74 -6.47 0.52 -0.31
N ALA A 75 -5.85 1.02 0.75
CA ALA A 75 -6.52 1.62 1.89
C ALA A 75 -6.54 3.15 1.86
N GLU A 76 -5.47 3.79 1.34
CA GLU A 76 -5.40 5.24 1.15
C GLU A 76 -4.41 5.60 0.04
N SER A 77 -4.57 6.80 -0.58
CA SER A 77 -3.75 7.21 -1.71
C SER A 77 -3.63 8.74 -1.83
N SER A 78 -2.43 9.21 -2.16
CA SER A 78 -2.18 10.62 -2.48
C SER A 78 -2.33 10.96 -3.97
N ARG A 79 -2.77 10.04 -4.82
CA ARG A 79 -2.84 10.20 -6.29
C ARG A 79 -3.57 11.46 -6.74
N ARG A 80 -4.66 11.83 -6.05
CA ARG A 80 -5.41 13.07 -6.37
C ARG A 80 -4.65 14.35 -6.09
N LEU A 81 -3.64 14.30 -5.23
CA LEU A 81 -2.81 15.47 -4.89
C LEU A 81 -1.60 15.61 -5.79
N SER A 82 -1.21 14.54 -6.49
CA SER A 82 0.02 14.52 -7.29
C SER A 82 -0.06 15.37 -8.58
N GLY A 83 -1.25 15.77 -9.03
CA GLY A 83 -1.45 16.42 -10.32
C GLY A 83 -1.16 15.53 -11.54
N LEU A 84 -0.73 14.29 -11.32
CA LEU A 84 -0.46 13.33 -12.38
C LEU A 84 -1.74 12.57 -12.73
N ALA A 85 -2.09 12.54 -14.02
CA ALA A 85 -3.19 11.73 -14.53
C ALA A 85 -2.79 10.25 -14.53
N LEU A 86 -2.71 9.64 -13.36
CA LEU A 86 -2.58 8.20 -13.22
C LEU A 86 -3.95 7.56 -13.34
N ASN A 87 -4.00 6.40 -13.99
CA ASN A 87 -5.23 5.71 -14.38
C ASN A 87 -6.30 5.69 -13.27
N ALA A 88 -7.53 6.08 -13.61
CA ALA A 88 -8.69 6.17 -12.71
C ALA A 88 -9.21 4.82 -12.17
N ARG A 89 -8.62 3.70 -12.57
CA ARG A 89 -9.04 2.35 -12.15
C ARG A 89 -8.76 2.08 -10.66
N TYR A 90 -7.76 2.75 -10.09
CA TYR A 90 -7.39 2.53 -8.69
C TYR A 90 -8.36 3.27 -7.76
N HIS A 91 -9.06 2.54 -6.93
CA HIS A 91 -10.00 3.05 -5.92
C HIS A 91 -9.71 2.38 -4.56
N ILE A 92 -10.21 2.95 -3.48
CA ILE A 92 -10.12 2.31 -2.16
C ILE A 92 -10.81 0.95 -2.23
N GLY A 93 -10.13 -0.08 -1.72
CA GLY A 93 -10.55 -1.48 -1.86
C GLY A 93 -10.01 -2.18 -3.12
N TYR A 94 -9.28 -1.46 -3.99
CA TYR A 94 -8.64 -2.08 -5.16
C TYR A 94 -7.56 -3.05 -4.73
N ARG A 95 -7.61 -4.28 -5.25
CA ARG A 95 -6.72 -5.37 -4.85
C ARG A 95 -5.60 -5.57 -5.87
N VAL A 96 -4.37 -5.69 -5.39
CA VAL A 96 -3.18 -5.93 -6.22
C VAL A 96 -2.50 -7.23 -5.85
N ASP A 97 -1.90 -7.87 -6.85
CA ASP A 97 -1.19 -9.14 -6.74
C ASP A 97 -0.01 -9.08 -5.77
N LEU A 98 0.19 -10.12 -4.97
CA LEU A 98 1.27 -10.20 -3.98
C LEU A 98 2.66 -10.37 -4.60
N PHE A 99 2.76 -11.08 -5.72
CA PHE A 99 4.04 -11.49 -6.29
C PHE A 99 4.57 -10.49 -7.32
N LEU A 100 3.69 -9.70 -7.93
CA LEU A 100 4.04 -8.75 -8.98
C LEU A 100 4.05 -7.31 -8.51
N SER A 101 3.26 -6.95 -7.50
CA SER A 101 3.23 -5.59 -6.99
C SER A 101 4.39 -5.29 -6.04
N ALA A 102 4.88 -4.04 -6.02
CA ALA A 102 5.90 -3.62 -5.06
C ALA A 102 5.39 -3.74 -3.60
N PRO A 103 4.16 -3.28 -3.25
CA PRO A 103 3.63 -3.46 -1.90
C PRO A 103 3.52 -4.92 -1.48
N GLY A 104 3.06 -5.81 -2.37
CA GLY A 104 2.95 -7.24 -2.07
C GLY A 104 4.31 -7.87 -1.76
N ARG A 105 5.32 -7.58 -2.58
CA ARG A 105 6.70 -8.04 -2.34
C ARG A 105 7.29 -7.45 -1.06
N ALA A 106 7.01 -6.18 -0.75
CA ALA A 106 7.47 -5.53 0.47
C ALA A 106 6.85 -6.18 1.72
N TRP A 107 5.53 -6.39 1.71
CA TRP A 107 4.84 -7.07 2.79
C TRP A 107 5.33 -8.52 2.94
N LEU A 108 5.35 -9.30 1.88
CA LEU A 108 5.71 -10.71 1.89
C LEU A 108 7.18 -10.96 2.32
N ALA A 109 8.07 -10.00 2.05
CA ALA A 109 9.45 -10.06 2.52
C ALA A 109 9.60 -9.86 4.04
N HIS A 110 8.65 -9.17 4.68
CA HIS A 110 8.78 -8.71 6.07
C HIS A 110 7.63 -9.13 7.00
N CYS A 111 6.57 -9.75 6.48
CA CYS A 111 5.49 -10.33 7.31
C CYS A 111 6.03 -11.47 8.18
N ALA A 112 5.25 -11.89 9.17
CA ALA A 112 5.59 -13.01 10.04
C ALA A 112 5.79 -14.31 9.24
N ASP A 113 6.61 -15.22 9.75
CA ASP A 113 6.96 -16.46 9.05
C ASP A 113 5.76 -17.39 8.86
N ASP A 114 4.85 -17.41 9.80
CA ASP A 114 3.60 -18.17 9.75
C ASP A 114 2.64 -17.58 8.69
N GLU A 115 2.49 -16.25 8.63
CA GLU A 115 1.70 -15.59 7.59
C GLU A 115 2.27 -15.90 6.20
N ARG A 116 3.59 -15.78 6.04
CA ARG A 116 4.25 -16.11 4.78
C ARG A 116 4.06 -17.57 4.39
N THR A 117 4.19 -18.48 5.36
CA THR A 117 3.97 -19.90 5.15
C THR A 117 2.55 -20.18 4.68
N ALA A 118 1.54 -19.59 5.33
CA ALA A 118 0.14 -19.73 4.95
C ALA A 118 -0.12 -19.22 3.52
N VAL A 119 0.49 -18.08 3.12
CA VAL A 119 0.42 -17.56 1.75
C VAL A 119 1.02 -18.55 0.75
N MET A 120 2.22 -19.09 1.05
CA MET A 120 2.89 -20.03 0.16
C MET A 120 2.12 -21.35 0.01
N GLU A 121 1.52 -21.85 1.08
CA GLU A 121 0.67 -23.04 1.05
C GLU A 121 -0.61 -22.80 0.26
N HIS A 122 -1.27 -21.66 0.47
CA HIS A 122 -2.45 -21.28 -0.29
C HIS A 122 -2.18 -21.29 -1.80
N PHE A 123 -1.10 -20.63 -2.25
CA PHE A 123 -0.81 -20.55 -3.68
C PHE A 123 -0.15 -21.81 -4.27
N ARG A 124 0.33 -22.74 -3.47
CA ARG A 124 0.63 -24.11 -3.94
C ARG A 124 -0.64 -24.89 -4.25
N ALA A 125 -1.68 -24.74 -3.41
CA ALA A 125 -2.97 -25.40 -3.62
C ALA A 125 -3.82 -24.69 -4.70
N HIS A 126 -3.70 -23.36 -4.81
CA HIS A 126 -4.48 -22.50 -5.70
C HIS A 126 -3.54 -21.54 -6.46
N PRO A 127 -2.87 -22.00 -7.52
CA PRO A 127 -1.91 -21.17 -8.23
C PRO A 127 -2.53 -19.86 -8.74
N PRO A 128 -1.74 -18.76 -8.78
CA PRO A 128 -2.22 -17.49 -9.31
C PRO A 128 -2.77 -17.63 -10.72
N ALA A 129 -3.92 -17.01 -10.99
CA ALA A 129 -4.56 -17.06 -12.31
C ALA A 129 -3.76 -16.28 -13.38
N ASN A 130 -3.00 -15.25 -12.98
CA ASN A 130 -2.11 -14.53 -13.87
C ASN A 130 -0.86 -15.38 -14.17
N PRO A 131 -0.54 -15.70 -15.46
CA PRO A 131 0.59 -16.57 -15.81
C PRO A 131 1.95 -16.03 -15.33
N ARG A 132 2.16 -14.70 -15.35
CA ARG A 132 3.42 -14.09 -14.86
C ARG A 132 3.52 -14.23 -13.35
N SER A 133 2.43 -14.01 -12.63
CA SER A 133 2.36 -14.21 -11.17
C SER A 133 2.66 -15.65 -10.79
N ALA A 134 2.08 -16.62 -11.51
CA ALA A 134 2.34 -18.03 -11.29
C ALA A 134 3.81 -18.41 -11.56
N ALA A 135 4.43 -17.84 -12.60
CA ALA A 135 5.84 -18.05 -12.88
C ALA A 135 6.74 -17.46 -11.78
N VAL A 136 6.46 -16.22 -11.35
CA VAL A 136 7.19 -15.58 -10.23
C VAL A 136 7.06 -16.39 -8.95
N PHE A 137 5.84 -16.81 -8.60
CA PHE A 137 5.60 -17.63 -7.41
C PHE A 137 6.43 -18.92 -7.43
N ARG A 138 6.43 -19.64 -8.54
CA ARG A 138 7.10 -20.94 -8.66
C ARG A 138 8.62 -20.82 -8.68
N ASP A 139 9.17 -19.88 -9.45
CA ASP A 139 10.58 -19.92 -9.86
C ASP A 139 11.41 -18.77 -9.29
N GLU A 140 10.81 -17.62 -8.95
CA GLU A 140 11.56 -16.39 -8.69
C GLU A 140 11.34 -15.80 -7.29
N ILE A 141 10.23 -16.12 -6.61
CA ILE A 141 9.81 -15.40 -5.41
C ILE A 141 10.85 -15.44 -4.28
N GLY A 142 11.51 -16.59 -4.08
CA GLY A 142 12.55 -16.71 -3.04
C GLY A 142 13.70 -15.71 -3.23
N ALA A 143 14.20 -15.58 -4.46
CA ALA A 143 15.26 -14.63 -4.80
C ALA A 143 14.79 -13.17 -4.68
N ILE A 144 13.56 -12.88 -5.12
CA ILE A 144 12.95 -11.56 -5.02
C ILE A 144 12.82 -11.11 -3.56
N LEU A 145 12.32 -11.98 -2.66
CA LEU A 145 12.16 -11.64 -1.24
C LEU A 145 13.53 -11.46 -0.56
N ALA A 146 14.50 -12.31 -0.88
CA ALA A 146 15.88 -12.16 -0.37
C ALA A 146 16.49 -10.83 -0.83
N GLN A 147 16.31 -10.45 -2.08
CA GLN A 147 16.78 -9.16 -2.60
C GLN A 147 16.07 -8.00 -1.94
N THR A 148 14.74 -8.07 -1.78
CA THR A 148 13.92 -7.05 -1.11
C THR A 148 14.42 -6.78 0.30
N ARG A 149 14.73 -7.83 1.08
CA ARG A 149 15.30 -7.70 2.42
C ARG A 149 16.68 -7.04 2.41
N ARG A 150 17.59 -7.45 1.49
CA ARG A 150 18.95 -6.88 1.41
C ARG A 150 18.96 -5.40 1.06
N GLN A 151 18.15 -4.98 0.08
CA GLN A 151 18.12 -3.58 -0.37
C GLN A 151 17.16 -2.72 0.47
N GLY A 152 16.24 -3.36 1.24
CA GLY A 152 15.29 -2.72 2.13
C GLY A 152 14.15 -2.00 1.43
N TYR A 153 13.85 -2.35 0.19
CA TYR A 153 12.66 -1.94 -0.55
C TYR A 153 12.31 -2.98 -1.60
N ALA A 154 11.07 -3.06 -1.96
CA ALA A 154 10.59 -3.92 -3.03
C ALA A 154 10.40 -3.14 -4.34
N VAL A 155 10.46 -3.85 -5.45
CA VAL A 155 10.28 -3.31 -6.80
C VAL A 155 9.13 -4.03 -7.47
N ARG A 156 8.33 -3.27 -8.22
CA ARG A 156 7.24 -3.76 -9.05
C ARG A 156 7.77 -4.61 -10.23
N ASP A 157 7.06 -5.67 -10.57
CA ASP A 157 7.32 -6.41 -11.81
C ASP A 157 6.98 -5.55 -13.03
N ALA A 158 7.83 -5.59 -14.06
CA ALA A 158 7.63 -4.78 -15.27
C ALA A 158 6.38 -5.17 -16.06
N ALA A 159 5.95 -6.43 -15.94
CA ALA A 159 4.75 -6.94 -16.62
C ALA A 159 3.47 -6.80 -15.79
N PHE A 160 3.56 -6.17 -14.59
CA PHE A 160 2.39 -6.05 -13.73
C PHE A 160 1.43 -4.98 -14.21
N GLY A 161 0.20 -5.37 -14.42
CA GLY A 161 -0.87 -4.51 -14.94
C GLY A 161 -2.05 -4.28 -14.03
N GLY A 162 -1.98 -4.70 -12.76
CA GLY A 162 -2.85 -4.07 -11.87
C GLY A 162 -3.76 -4.83 -10.92
N SER A 163 -4.54 -5.80 -11.27
CA SER A 163 -5.52 -6.38 -10.34
C SER A 163 -5.20 -7.80 -9.93
N ALA A 164 -5.43 -8.14 -8.66
CA ALA A 164 -5.46 -9.53 -8.20
C ALA A 164 -6.73 -10.24 -8.66
N ASP A 165 -7.81 -9.49 -8.87
CA ASP A 165 -9.14 -10.01 -9.21
C ASP A 165 -9.39 -10.06 -10.74
N ASP A 166 -8.54 -9.40 -11.54
CA ASP A 166 -8.62 -9.40 -13.01
C ASP A 166 -7.28 -9.78 -13.64
N PRO A 167 -7.06 -11.08 -13.92
CA PRO A 167 -5.82 -11.57 -14.49
C PRO A 167 -5.60 -11.17 -15.97
N SER A 168 -6.60 -10.58 -16.62
CA SER A 168 -6.51 -10.13 -18.02
C SER A 168 -5.74 -8.81 -18.18
N VAL A 169 -5.52 -8.07 -17.10
CA VAL A 169 -4.75 -6.81 -17.14
C VAL A 169 -3.27 -7.11 -16.91
N PHE A 170 -2.42 -6.83 -17.90
CA PHE A 170 -1.01 -7.19 -17.86
C PHE A 170 -0.09 -6.01 -17.55
N ASP A 171 -0.38 -4.82 -18.06
CA ASP A 171 0.50 -3.66 -17.94
C ASP A 171 -0.27 -2.34 -17.92
N ASP A 172 -0.08 -1.57 -16.87
CA ASP A 172 -0.66 -0.22 -16.73
C ASP A 172 0.35 0.90 -17.04
N GLY A 173 1.56 0.54 -17.47
CA GLY A 173 2.62 1.48 -17.79
C GLY A 173 3.25 2.15 -16.58
N LEU A 174 3.02 1.64 -15.37
CA LEU A 174 3.57 2.19 -14.14
C LEU A 174 4.78 1.38 -13.63
N ASP A 175 5.65 2.05 -12.90
CA ASP A 175 6.68 1.46 -12.06
C ASP A 175 6.48 1.92 -10.61
N ALA A 176 7.03 1.17 -9.65
CA ALA A 176 6.90 1.48 -8.24
C ALA A 176 8.01 0.87 -7.40
N ILE A 177 8.34 1.54 -6.30
CA ILE A 177 9.02 0.95 -5.15
C ILE A 177 8.10 0.97 -3.94
N ALA A 178 8.32 0.05 -3.00
CA ALA A 178 7.55 -0.01 -1.76
C ALA A 178 8.41 -0.41 -0.57
N VAL A 179 8.00 0.02 0.61
CA VAL A 179 8.57 -0.35 1.90
C VAL A 179 7.49 -0.86 2.84
N PRO A 180 7.79 -1.79 3.77
CA PRO A 180 6.82 -2.24 4.77
C PRO A 180 6.53 -1.14 5.79
N VAL A 181 5.38 -1.22 6.46
CA VAL A 181 5.05 -0.43 7.66
C VAL A 181 5.25 -1.32 8.89
N PRO A 182 6.42 -1.23 9.58
CA PRO A 182 6.80 -2.17 10.64
C PRO A 182 6.25 -1.71 12.00
N THR A 183 5.04 -2.16 12.37
CA THR A 183 4.47 -1.90 13.70
C THR A 183 4.96 -2.93 14.72
N ALA A 184 4.80 -2.63 16.02
CA ALA A 184 5.08 -3.58 17.09
C ALA A 184 4.25 -4.88 17.00
N GLY A 185 3.07 -4.80 16.36
CA GLY A 185 2.22 -5.97 16.10
C GLY A 185 2.55 -6.72 14.80
N GLY A 186 3.65 -6.39 14.14
CA GLY A 186 4.05 -7.00 12.86
C GLY A 186 3.83 -6.09 11.65
N VAL A 187 4.08 -6.61 10.47
CA VAL A 187 3.92 -5.89 9.19
C VAL A 187 2.59 -6.27 8.56
N HIS A 188 1.60 -5.41 8.64
CA HIS A 188 0.28 -5.63 8.03
C HIS A 188 0.02 -4.77 6.80
N ALA A 189 0.92 -3.82 6.52
CA ALA A 189 0.79 -2.86 5.43
C ALA A 189 2.13 -2.52 4.78
N ALA A 190 2.05 -1.91 3.60
CA ALA A 190 3.17 -1.31 2.90
C ALA A 190 2.75 0.03 2.29
N ILE A 191 3.71 0.94 2.14
CA ILE A 191 3.54 2.17 1.36
C ILE A 191 4.47 2.15 0.14
N ASN A 192 4.03 2.79 -0.94
CA ASN A 192 4.77 2.85 -2.18
C ASN A 192 4.95 4.28 -2.69
N LEU A 193 5.84 4.44 -3.68
CA LEU A 193 5.86 5.54 -4.63
C LEU A 193 5.62 4.95 -6.02
N VAL A 194 4.81 5.64 -6.85
CA VAL A 194 4.38 5.15 -8.17
C VAL A 194 4.63 6.23 -9.22
N TRP A 195 5.20 5.85 -10.38
CA TRP A 195 5.47 6.75 -11.50
C TRP A 195 5.27 6.04 -12.84
N PRO A 196 5.10 6.79 -13.95
CA PRO A 196 5.06 6.20 -15.29
C PRO A 196 6.39 5.57 -15.67
N ARG A 197 6.39 4.26 -15.98
CA ARG A 197 7.58 3.47 -16.32
C ARG A 197 8.37 4.02 -17.51
N ARG A 198 7.68 4.69 -18.45
CA ARG A 198 8.31 5.30 -19.65
C ARG A 198 9.43 6.30 -19.34
N TYR A 199 9.49 6.83 -18.12
CA TYR A 199 10.53 7.79 -17.75
C TYR A 199 11.83 7.14 -17.26
N ASP A 200 11.84 5.83 -17.02
CA ASP A 200 13.00 5.06 -16.52
C ASP A 200 13.70 5.74 -15.32
N LEU A 201 12.95 6.04 -14.29
CA LEU A 201 13.40 6.84 -13.15
C LEU A 201 13.75 6.05 -11.91
N ARG A 202 13.69 4.70 -11.93
CA ARG A 202 13.82 3.89 -10.71
C ARG A 202 15.03 4.24 -9.88
N ALA A 203 16.22 4.27 -10.48
CA ALA A 203 17.46 4.60 -9.76
C ALA A 203 17.40 5.99 -9.13
N LYS A 204 16.89 6.98 -9.87
CA LYS A 204 16.74 8.37 -9.39
C LYS A 204 15.71 8.48 -8.26
N VAL A 205 14.59 7.76 -8.35
CA VAL A 205 13.55 7.77 -7.30
C VAL A 205 14.07 7.10 -6.05
N VAL A 206 14.81 5.98 -6.17
CA VAL A 206 15.44 5.32 -5.04
C VAL A 206 16.45 6.25 -4.37
N ASP A 207 17.35 6.83 -5.13
CA ASP A 207 18.40 7.72 -4.59
C ASP A 207 17.81 8.95 -3.89
N ALA A 208 16.83 9.59 -4.53
CA ALA A 208 16.25 10.84 -4.00
C ALA A 208 15.22 10.63 -2.89
N HIS A 209 14.44 9.56 -2.90
CA HIS A 209 13.19 9.49 -2.11
C HIS A 209 13.02 8.24 -1.24
N LEU A 210 13.91 7.23 -1.33
CA LEU A 210 13.77 6.02 -0.52
C LEU A 210 13.88 6.32 0.99
N ALA A 211 14.79 7.20 1.38
CA ALA A 211 14.97 7.58 2.78
C ALA A 211 13.71 8.22 3.36
N GLU A 212 13.08 9.10 2.60
CA GLU A 212 11.85 9.78 3.00
C GLU A 212 10.63 8.83 3.02
N LEU A 213 10.54 7.91 2.05
CA LEU A 213 9.52 6.87 2.04
C LEU A 213 9.62 5.98 3.28
N ARG A 214 10.85 5.57 3.67
CA ARG A 214 11.10 4.80 4.89
C ARG A 214 10.75 5.58 6.16
N ALA A 215 11.13 6.86 6.23
CA ALA A 215 10.80 7.73 7.35
C ALA A 215 9.28 7.88 7.51
N THR A 216 8.56 8.01 6.40
CA THR A 216 7.09 8.05 6.39
C THR A 216 6.48 6.75 6.90
N ALA A 217 6.97 5.58 6.44
CA ALA A 217 6.52 4.28 6.94
C ALA A 217 6.75 4.12 8.45
N ALA A 218 7.93 4.51 8.94
CA ALA A 218 8.26 4.50 10.36
C ALA A 218 7.37 5.45 11.18
N ALA A 219 7.06 6.63 10.66
CA ALA A 219 6.16 7.58 11.32
C ALA A 219 4.70 7.07 11.37
N ILE A 220 4.26 6.32 10.35
CA ILE A 220 2.95 5.65 10.38
C ILE A 220 2.98 4.57 11.46
N ALA A 221 3.99 3.70 11.47
CA ALA A 221 4.13 2.62 12.44
C ALA A 221 4.13 3.15 13.88
N ALA A 222 4.97 4.14 14.18
CA ALA A 222 5.05 4.75 15.52
C ALA A 222 3.70 5.32 15.98
N ALA A 223 2.92 5.94 15.09
CA ALA A 223 1.60 6.47 15.46
C ALA A 223 0.55 5.36 15.66
N VAL A 224 0.67 4.24 14.97
CA VAL A 224 -0.17 3.05 15.21
C VAL A 224 0.16 2.43 16.57
N ASP A 225 1.46 2.29 16.88
CA ASP A 225 1.92 1.68 18.11
C ASP A 225 1.58 2.53 19.35
N ALA A 226 1.64 3.85 19.25
CA ALA A 226 1.23 4.76 20.31
C ALA A 226 -0.25 4.56 20.70
N LEU A 227 -1.14 4.31 19.73
CA LEU A 227 -2.56 4.08 20.00
C LEU A 227 -2.89 2.69 20.59
N ARG A 228 -1.94 1.76 20.56
CA ARG A 228 -2.11 0.44 21.19
C ARG A 228 -1.66 0.44 22.64
N ALA A 229 -0.86 1.44 23.04
CA ALA A 229 -0.35 1.58 24.40
C ALA A 229 -1.32 2.32 25.34
N ASP A 230 -2.27 3.07 24.78
CA ASP A 230 -3.37 3.75 25.48
C ASP A 230 -4.61 2.85 25.57
#